data_b2096e8736053d406fe4db43cdbd6c18
#
_entry.id   b2096e8736053d406fe4db43cdbd6c18
#
_cell.length_a   1.000
_cell.length_b   1.000
_cell.length_c   1.000
_cell.angle_alpha   90.00
_cell.angle_beta   90.00
_cell.angle_gamma   90.00
#
_symmetry.space_group_name_H-M   'P 1'
#
loop_
_entity.id
_entity.type
_entity.pdbx_description
1 polymer ?
#
loop_
_entity_poly.entity_id
_entity_poly.type
_entity_poly.pdbx_seq_one_letter_code
_entity_poly.pdbx_strand_id
1 'polypeptide(L)'
;LDGRITDVYFERALAILKAKGVNPVVRAEFIAKGLPGGWRWALLTGMEEALTLMGNLKVRVRAMQEGSVFYPYEPVMEIEGRYQDFIVYETAILGLLCQASGVATKASRVKKLAGERLVMSFGARRMHPILAPMIERNAFIGGCDGVAVVKSGELIGWLKPVLPAMAEQAE
;
A
#
# COMPACT_ATOMS: atom_id res chain seq x y z
N LEU A 1 9.76 2.33 -10.64
CA LEU A 1 10.86 2.66 -9.73
C LEU A 1 12.07 1.80 -10.07
N ASP A 2 13.26 2.38 -10.05
CA ASP A 2 14.50 1.76 -10.52
C ASP A 2 15.52 1.49 -9.38
N GLY A 3 15.03 1.36 -8.15
CA GLY A 3 15.86 1.14 -6.96
C GLY A 3 16.54 2.39 -6.40
N ARG A 4 16.26 3.58 -6.95
CA ARG A 4 16.84 4.85 -6.45
C ARG A 4 15.99 5.53 -5.36
N ILE A 5 14.78 5.04 -5.10
CA ILE A 5 13.97 5.41 -3.93
C ILE A 5 14.34 4.45 -2.80
N THR A 6 15.51 4.70 -2.21
CA THR A 6 16.08 3.83 -1.17
C THR A 6 16.87 4.65 -0.17
N ASP A 7 17.01 4.16 1.05
CA ASP A 7 17.87 4.79 2.05
C ASP A 7 19.35 4.57 1.69
N VAL A 8 20.18 5.58 1.90
CA VAL A 8 21.60 5.58 1.54
C VAL A 8 22.37 4.39 2.12
N TYR A 9 21.97 3.91 3.30
CA TYR A 9 22.64 2.77 3.91
C TYR A 9 22.44 1.47 3.13
N PHE A 10 21.33 1.29 2.40
CA PHE A 10 21.13 0.13 1.53
C PHE A 10 22.05 0.17 0.30
N GLU A 11 22.26 1.34 -0.29
CA GLU A 11 23.26 1.51 -1.38
C GLU A 11 24.66 1.17 -0.87
N ARG A 12 25.03 1.66 0.31
CA ARG A 12 26.33 1.35 0.93
C ARG A 12 26.47 -0.15 1.22
N ALA A 13 25.42 -0.77 1.79
CA ALA A 13 25.41 -2.20 2.06
C ALA A 13 25.56 -3.00 0.75
N LEU A 14 24.86 -2.63 -0.32
CA LEU A 14 24.96 -3.26 -1.62
C LEU A 14 26.39 -3.15 -2.19
N ALA A 15 27.00 -1.97 -2.10
CA ALA A 15 28.38 -1.77 -2.53
C ALA A 15 29.38 -2.65 -1.77
N ILE A 16 29.23 -2.76 -0.45
CA ILE A 16 30.07 -3.62 0.41
C ILE A 16 29.88 -5.10 0.05
N LEU A 17 28.64 -5.57 -0.12
CA LEU A 17 28.33 -6.94 -0.49
C LEU A 17 28.96 -7.30 -1.85
N LYS A 18 28.85 -6.41 -2.83
CA LYS A 18 29.47 -6.59 -4.15
C LYS A 18 31.00 -6.64 -4.06
N ALA A 19 31.62 -5.73 -3.32
CA ALA A 19 33.07 -5.67 -3.15
C ALA A 19 33.62 -6.93 -2.43
N LYS A 20 32.83 -7.53 -1.55
CA LYS A 20 33.18 -8.77 -0.83
C LYS A 20 32.79 -10.05 -1.56
N GLY A 21 32.12 -9.96 -2.71
CA GLY A 21 31.60 -11.13 -3.43
C GLY A 21 30.53 -11.93 -2.67
N VAL A 22 29.81 -11.28 -1.74
CA VAL A 22 28.82 -11.93 -0.85
C VAL A 22 27.42 -11.62 -1.35
N ASN A 23 26.65 -12.64 -1.70
CA ASN A 23 25.24 -12.51 -2.10
C ASN A 23 24.42 -13.68 -1.53
N PRO A 24 24.14 -13.69 -0.22
CA PRO A 24 23.39 -14.76 0.43
C PRO A 24 21.94 -14.78 -0.05
N VAL A 25 21.33 -15.97 -0.03
CA VAL A 25 19.88 -16.10 -0.06
C VAL A 25 19.37 -15.81 1.34
N VAL A 26 18.44 -14.91 1.45
CA VAL A 26 17.82 -14.49 2.73
C VAL A 26 16.31 -14.54 2.62
N ARG A 27 15.67 -14.63 3.79
CA ARG A 27 14.23 -14.40 3.95
C ARG A 27 14.05 -13.13 4.79
N ALA A 28 13.38 -12.14 4.22
CA ALA A 28 13.04 -10.89 4.88
C ALA A 28 11.54 -10.89 5.19
N GLU A 29 11.19 -10.56 6.44
CA GLU A 29 9.80 -10.42 6.90
C GLU A 29 9.44 -8.95 7.04
N PHE A 30 8.25 -8.58 6.59
CA PHE A 30 7.68 -7.26 6.74
C PHE A 30 6.65 -7.30 7.86
N ILE A 31 6.95 -6.58 8.94
CA ILE A 31 6.13 -6.52 10.16
C ILE A 31 5.92 -5.07 10.59
N ALA A 32 4.80 -4.76 11.21
CA ALA A 32 4.62 -3.53 11.97
C ALA A 32 4.99 -3.79 13.44
N LYS A 33 6.01 -3.12 13.97
CA LYS A 33 6.40 -3.24 15.38
C LYS A 33 5.41 -2.55 16.33
N GLY A 34 4.60 -1.65 15.81
CA GLY A 34 3.56 -0.93 16.55
C GLY A 34 2.68 -0.17 15.59
N LEU A 35 1.50 0.24 16.05
CA LEU A 35 0.53 0.99 15.29
C LEU A 35 0.28 2.36 15.94
N PRO A 36 -0.04 3.42 15.16
CA PRO A 36 -0.28 4.76 15.68
C PRO A 36 -1.41 4.79 16.72
N GLY A 37 -1.29 5.68 17.72
CA GLY A 37 -2.34 5.91 18.70
C GLY A 37 -2.72 4.70 19.55
N GLY A 38 -1.82 3.73 19.71
CA GLY A 38 -2.09 2.51 20.47
C GLY A 38 -3.11 1.58 19.81
N TRP A 39 -3.31 1.69 18.52
CA TRP A 39 -4.21 0.80 17.79
C TRP A 39 -3.75 -0.65 17.90
N ARG A 40 -4.72 -1.54 18.04
CA ARG A 40 -4.45 -2.96 18.20
C ARG A 40 -4.43 -3.73 16.88
N TRP A 41 -4.97 -3.15 15.82
CA TRP A 41 -5.05 -3.77 14.50
C TRP A 41 -4.98 -2.70 13.40
N ALA A 42 -4.57 -3.12 12.22
CA ALA A 42 -4.61 -2.34 10.99
C ALA A 42 -5.13 -3.19 9.83
N LEU A 43 -5.49 -2.51 8.73
CA LEU A 43 -5.92 -3.12 7.48
C LEU A 43 -4.77 -3.05 6.48
N LEU A 44 -4.39 -4.20 5.92
CA LEU A 44 -3.31 -4.27 4.94
C LEU A 44 -3.79 -3.82 3.58
N THR A 45 -3.12 -2.82 3.01
CA THR A 45 -3.29 -2.41 1.61
C THR A 45 -1.97 -1.94 1.01
N GLY A 46 -1.93 -1.63 -0.29
CA GLY A 46 -0.71 -1.28 -1.02
C GLY A 46 0.07 -2.50 -1.52
N MET A 47 -0.50 -3.69 -1.38
CA MET A 47 0.14 -4.93 -1.79
C MET A 47 0.23 -5.06 -3.31
N GLU A 48 -0.77 -4.60 -4.04
CA GLU A 48 -0.77 -4.62 -5.51
C GLU A 48 0.38 -3.78 -6.08
N GLU A 49 0.59 -2.58 -5.55
CA GLU A 49 1.69 -1.70 -5.95
C GLU A 49 3.05 -2.30 -5.57
N ALA A 50 3.16 -2.89 -4.38
CA ALA A 50 4.38 -3.55 -3.92
C ALA A 50 4.73 -4.76 -4.80
N LEU A 51 3.76 -5.60 -5.15
CA LEU A 51 3.96 -6.74 -6.05
C LEU A 51 4.32 -6.28 -7.46
N THR A 52 3.69 -5.22 -7.96
CA THR A 52 4.03 -4.62 -9.26
C THR A 52 5.48 -4.12 -9.28
N LEU A 53 5.93 -3.47 -8.21
CA LEU A 53 7.32 -3.04 -8.07
C LEU A 53 8.31 -4.22 -8.11
N MET A 54 7.94 -5.35 -7.53
CA MET A 54 8.76 -6.56 -7.44
C MET A 54 8.66 -7.48 -8.66
N GLY A 55 7.75 -7.23 -9.60
CA GLY A 55 7.41 -8.16 -10.68
C GLY A 55 8.57 -8.61 -11.57
N ASN A 56 9.65 -7.83 -11.64
CA ASN A 56 10.86 -8.17 -12.40
C ASN A 56 12.03 -8.67 -11.52
N LEU A 57 11.83 -8.77 -10.20
CA LEU A 57 12.87 -9.24 -9.29
C LEU A 57 12.88 -10.78 -9.21
N LYS A 58 14.07 -11.35 -9.07
CA LYS A 58 14.25 -12.81 -8.93
C LYS A 58 14.04 -13.23 -7.47
N VAL A 59 12.85 -13.03 -6.96
CA VAL A 59 12.48 -13.31 -5.58
C VAL A 59 11.21 -14.15 -5.50
N ARG A 60 11.03 -14.87 -4.41
CA ARG A 60 9.77 -15.50 -4.03
C ARG A 60 9.08 -14.59 -3.00
N VAL A 61 7.82 -14.28 -3.21
CA VAL A 61 7.03 -13.47 -2.29
C VAL A 61 5.88 -14.31 -1.74
N ARG A 62 5.67 -14.22 -0.43
CA ARG A 62 4.45 -14.65 0.26
C ARG A 62 3.86 -13.45 0.94
N ALA A 63 2.57 -13.24 0.82
CA ALA A 63 1.91 -12.08 1.41
C ALA A 63 0.49 -12.42 1.85
N MET A 64 0.01 -11.68 2.84
CA MET A 64 -1.41 -11.65 3.17
C MET A 64 -2.19 -10.99 2.04
N GLN A 65 -3.44 -11.38 1.88
CA GLN A 65 -4.32 -10.74 0.89
C GLN A 65 -4.58 -9.28 1.27
N GLU A 66 -4.62 -8.40 0.28
CA GLU A 66 -5.02 -7.00 0.47
C GLU A 66 -6.44 -6.93 1.05
N GLY A 67 -6.66 -6.03 2.00
CA GLY A 67 -7.90 -5.97 2.78
C GLY A 67 -7.92 -6.83 4.04
N SER A 68 -6.89 -7.63 4.30
CA SER A 68 -6.78 -8.41 5.53
C SER A 68 -6.48 -7.54 6.75
N VAL A 69 -7.05 -7.90 7.89
CA VAL A 69 -6.68 -7.33 9.19
C VAL A 69 -5.37 -7.98 9.66
N PHE A 70 -4.44 -7.18 10.17
CA PHE A 70 -3.21 -7.66 10.78
C PHE A 70 -2.93 -6.96 12.11
N TYR A 71 -2.05 -7.57 12.90
CA TYR A 71 -1.67 -7.12 14.25
C TYR A 71 -0.17 -6.79 14.30
N PRO A 72 0.28 -6.02 15.31
CA PRO A 72 1.70 -5.81 15.54
C PRO A 72 2.46 -7.14 15.64
N TYR A 73 3.67 -7.17 15.05
CA TYR A 73 4.56 -8.32 14.95
C TYR A 73 4.06 -9.49 14.08
N GLU A 74 2.91 -9.38 13.44
CA GLU A 74 2.44 -10.34 12.45
C GLU A 74 3.11 -10.08 11.10
N PRO A 75 3.74 -11.07 10.46
CA PRO A 75 4.31 -10.91 9.12
C PRO A 75 3.20 -10.71 8.09
N VAL A 76 3.18 -9.54 7.45
CA VAL A 76 2.23 -9.23 6.36
C VAL A 76 2.75 -9.65 5.00
N MET A 77 4.08 -9.75 4.87
CA MET A 77 4.76 -10.20 3.66
C MET A 77 6.13 -10.78 4.01
N GLU A 78 6.56 -11.78 3.24
CA GLU A 78 7.91 -12.34 3.24
C GLU A 78 8.49 -12.28 1.83
N ILE A 79 9.77 -11.93 1.72
CA ILE A 79 10.54 -12.00 0.48
C ILE A 79 11.69 -12.96 0.69
N GLU A 80 11.83 -13.96 -0.20
CA GLU A 80 12.95 -14.90 -0.20
C GLU A 80 13.71 -14.79 -1.53
N GLY A 81 14.99 -14.53 -1.46
CA GLY A 81 15.84 -14.39 -2.64
C GLY A 81 17.26 -13.98 -2.31
N ARG A 82 18.09 -13.76 -3.34
CA ARG A 82 19.42 -13.20 -3.14
C ARG A 82 19.32 -11.76 -2.67
N TYR A 83 19.99 -11.43 -1.57
CA TYR A 83 19.81 -10.15 -0.89
C TYR A 83 20.14 -8.95 -1.78
N GLN A 84 21.16 -9.07 -2.63
CA GLN A 84 21.51 -8.00 -3.57
C GLN A 84 20.43 -7.70 -4.62
N ASP A 85 19.51 -8.64 -4.89
CA ASP A 85 18.49 -8.49 -5.92
C ASP A 85 17.32 -7.59 -5.47
N PHE A 86 17.11 -7.44 -4.15
CA PHE A 86 15.98 -6.68 -3.63
C PHE A 86 16.28 -5.66 -2.53
N ILE A 87 17.49 -5.64 -1.94
CA ILE A 87 17.85 -4.77 -0.82
C ILE A 87 17.49 -3.29 -1.04
N VAL A 88 17.71 -2.77 -2.26
CA VAL A 88 17.47 -1.35 -2.58
C VAL A 88 15.98 -1.02 -2.74
N TYR A 89 15.11 -2.00 -2.77
CA TYR A 89 13.66 -1.80 -2.90
C TYR A 89 12.93 -1.78 -1.54
N GLU A 90 13.62 -2.13 -0.44
CA GLU A 90 13.00 -2.20 0.90
C GLU A 90 12.29 -0.91 1.28
N THR A 91 12.96 0.24 1.16
CA THR A 91 12.37 1.55 1.50
C THR A 91 11.10 1.83 0.71
N ALA A 92 11.12 1.58 -0.60
CA ALA A 92 9.94 1.81 -1.44
C ALA A 92 8.80 0.86 -1.10
N ILE A 93 9.07 -0.42 -0.88
CA ILE A 93 8.07 -1.41 -0.47
C ILE A 93 7.42 -1.02 0.85
N LEU A 94 8.24 -0.68 1.86
CA LEU A 94 7.73 -0.22 3.16
C LEU A 94 6.88 1.03 3.03
N GLY A 95 7.28 2.00 2.20
CA GLY A 95 6.52 3.22 1.96
C GLY A 95 5.14 2.94 1.35
N LEU A 96 5.08 2.07 0.34
CA LEU A 96 3.82 1.64 -0.30
C LEU A 96 2.87 1.00 0.71
N LEU A 97 3.34 -0.01 1.45
CA LEU A 97 2.52 -0.72 2.42
C LEU A 97 2.10 0.16 3.60
N CYS A 98 3.01 0.96 4.13
CA CYS A 98 2.77 1.78 5.32
C CYS A 98 1.73 2.86 5.05
N GLN A 99 1.89 3.66 4.00
CA GLN A 99 0.98 4.75 3.69
C GLN A 99 -0.41 4.24 3.30
N ALA A 100 -0.47 3.25 2.43
CA ALA A 100 -1.72 2.66 1.98
C ALA A 100 -2.51 2.05 3.16
N SER A 101 -1.85 1.20 3.96
CA SER A 101 -2.47 0.57 5.14
C SER A 101 -2.91 1.58 6.18
N GLY A 102 -2.15 2.67 6.37
CA GLY A 102 -2.53 3.77 7.26
C GLY A 102 -3.84 4.43 6.84
N VAL A 103 -3.98 4.74 5.54
CA VAL A 103 -5.20 5.31 4.95
C VAL A 103 -6.38 4.35 5.10
N ALA A 104 -6.23 3.11 4.67
CA ALA A 104 -7.28 2.08 4.73
C ALA A 104 -7.74 1.83 6.17
N THR A 105 -6.80 1.72 7.11
CA THR A 105 -7.11 1.52 8.54
C THR A 105 -7.91 2.68 9.10
N LYS A 106 -7.56 3.92 8.76
CA LYS A 106 -8.32 5.10 9.21
C LYS A 106 -9.72 5.12 8.62
N ALA A 107 -9.85 4.85 7.34
CA ALA A 107 -11.14 4.77 6.64
C ALA A 107 -12.04 3.69 7.27
N SER A 108 -11.50 2.50 7.52
CA SER A 108 -12.22 1.38 8.15
C SER A 108 -12.74 1.73 9.54
N ARG A 109 -11.96 2.45 10.35
CA ARG A 109 -12.41 2.93 11.67
C ARG A 109 -13.53 3.95 11.55
N VAL A 110 -13.43 4.87 10.60
CA VAL A 110 -14.49 5.87 10.35
C VAL A 110 -15.76 5.18 9.90
N LYS A 111 -15.67 4.26 8.92
CA LYS A 111 -16.83 3.52 8.41
C LYS A 111 -17.49 2.66 9.50
N LYS A 112 -16.70 1.99 10.33
CA LYS A 112 -17.21 1.21 11.46
C LYS A 112 -18.05 2.07 12.42
N LEU A 113 -17.62 3.30 12.69
CA LEU A 113 -18.38 4.24 13.55
C LEU A 113 -19.59 4.84 12.83
N ALA A 114 -19.51 5.03 11.52
CA ALA A 114 -20.61 5.55 10.71
C ALA A 114 -21.78 4.56 10.57
N GLY A 115 -21.53 3.25 10.72
CA GLY A 115 -22.52 2.21 10.51
C GLY A 115 -23.08 2.24 9.08
N GLU A 116 -24.39 2.38 8.95
CA GLU A 116 -25.08 2.42 7.64
C GLU A 116 -24.96 3.78 6.92
N ARG A 117 -24.38 4.80 7.55
CA ARG A 117 -24.20 6.11 6.91
C ARG A 117 -23.13 6.04 5.83
N LEU A 118 -23.35 6.79 4.74
CA LEU A 118 -22.36 6.93 3.67
C LEU A 118 -21.11 7.65 4.17
N VAL A 119 -19.95 7.12 3.80
CA VAL A 119 -18.64 7.69 4.06
C VAL A 119 -17.92 7.89 2.73
N MET A 120 -17.69 9.14 2.36
CA MET A 120 -17.03 9.51 1.11
C MET A 120 -15.58 9.93 1.36
N SER A 121 -14.66 9.42 0.54
CA SER A 121 -13.31 9.98 0.49
C SER A 121 -13.31 11.25 -0.35
N PHE A 122 -13.12 12.40 0.30
CA PHE A 122 -13.29 13.73 -0.33
C PHE A 122 -12.11 14.67 -0.06
N GLY A 123 -10.91 14.12 0.09
CA GLY A 123 -9.71 14.83 0.52
C GLY A 123 -8.74 15.27 -0.57
N ALA A 124 -9.02 14.99 -1.84
CA ALA A 124 -8.07 15.16 -2.96
C ALA A 124 -7.45 16.56 -3.07
N ARG A 125 -8.21 17.63 -2.78
CA ARG A 125 -7.73 19.02 -2.81
C ARG A 125 -6.65 19.33 -1.77
N ARG A 126 -6.44 18.46 -0.81
CA ARG A 126 -5.46 18.59 0.28
C ARG A 126 -4.27 17.67 0.10
N MET A 127 -4.22 16.96 -1.01
CA MET A 127 -3.18 15.96 -1.34
C MET A 127 -2.45 16.40 -2.60
N HIS A 128 -1.20 15.95 -2.73
CA HIS A 128 -0.50 16.06 -3.99
C HIS A 128 -1.26 15.25 -5.06
N PRO A 129 -1.52 15.78 -6.27
CA PRO A 129 -2.37 15.13 -7.26
C PRO A 129 -1.97 13.71 -7.63
N ILE A 130 -0.67 13.40 -7.62
CA ILE A 130 -0.15 12.05 -7.90
C ILE A 130 -0.56 11.05 -6.80
N LEU A 131 -0.71 11.50 -5.56
CA LEU A 131 -1.06 10.64 -4.42
C LEU A 131 -2.57 10.44 -4.26
N ALA A 132 -3.38 11.36 -4.78
CA ALA A 132 -4.82 11.35 -4.58
C ALA A 132 -5.49 10.03 -5.02
N PRO A 133 -5.18 9.44 -6.20
CA PRO A 133 -5.79 8.17 -6.61
C PRO A 133 -5.45 7.01 -5.67
N MET A 134 -4.21 6.91 -5.22
CA MET A 134 -3.77 5.90 -4.26
C MET A 134 -4.50 6.05 -2.92
N ILE A 135 -4.58 7.27 -2.40
CA ILE A 135 -5.25 7.55 -1.13
C ILE A 135 -6.73 7.15 -1.20
N GLU A 136 -7.43 7.54 -2.26
CA GLU A 136 -8.84 7.24 -2.41
C GLU A 136 -9.12 5.76 -2.66
N ARG A 137 -8.27 5.06 -3.46
CA ARG A 137 -8.36 3.60 -3.62
C ARG A 137 -8.25 2.89 -2.27
N ASN A 138 -7.27 3.26 -1.46
CA ASN A 138 -7.07 2.63 -0.17
C ASN A 138 -8.16 3.01 0.86
N ALA A 139 -8.71 4.21 0.80
CA ALA A 139 -9.87 4.59 1.57
C ALA A 139 -11.12 3.76 1.18
N PHE A 140 -11.30 3.47 -0.11
CA PHE A 140 -12.37 2.60 -0.60
C PHE A 140 -12.20 1.17 -0.11
N ILE A 141 -11.01 0.57 -0.21
CA ILE A 141 -10.72 -0.75 0.37
C ILE A 141 -10.97 -0.75 1.88
N GLY A 142 -10.68 0.36 2.54
CA GLY A 142 -10.98 0.57 3.97
C GLY A 142 -12.47 0.72 4.30
N GLY A 143 -13.35 0.69 3.31
CA GLY A 143 -14.81 0.71 3.48
C GLY A 143 -15.48 2.05 3.22
N CYS A 144 -14.80 3.05 2.65
CA CYS A 144 -15.49 4.22 2.11
C CYS A 144 -16.42 3.81 0.98
N ASP A 145 -17.62 4.40 0.95
CA ASP A 145 -18.66 4.08 -0.03
C ASP A 145 -18.43 4.76 -1.38
N GLY A 146 -17.50 5.73 -1.44
CA GLY A 146 -17.19 6.43 -2.68
C GLY A 146 -15.93 7.28 -2.60
N VAL A 147 -15.50 7.74 -3.79
CA VAL A 147 -14.30 8.54 -4.03
C VAL A 147 -14.65 9.78 -4.86
N ALA A 148 -13.81 10.81 -4.82
CA ALA A 148 -14.06 12.09 -5.47
C ALA A 148 -13.33 12.27 -6.81
N VAL A 149 -12.20 11.58 -7.01
CA VAL A 149 -11.33 11.77 -8.18
C VAL A 149 -11.67 10.76 -9.28
N VAL A 150 -11.83 11.25 -10.51
CA VAL A 150 -12.14 10.42 -11.68
C VAL A 150 -11.15 9.25 -11.83
N LYS A 151 -9.85 9.54 -11.70
CA LYS A 151 -8.81 8.51 -11.80
C LYS A 151 -8.90 7.45 -10.70
N SER A 152 -9.34 7.82 -9.51
CA SER A 152 -9.61 6.88 -8.43
C SER A 152 -10.78 5.95 -8.78
N GLY A 153 -11.85 6.50 -9.34
CA GLY A 153 -13.00 5.74 -9.82
C GLY A 153 -12.62 4.72 -10.90
N GLU A 154 -11.73 5.10 -11.83
CA GLU A 154 -11.20 4.18 -12.85
C GLU A 154 -10.43 3.02 -12.22
N LEU A 155 -9.56 3.29 -11.23
CA LEU A 155 -8.75 2.28 -10.55
C LEU A 155 -9.58 1.26 -9.77
N ILE A 156 -10.72 1.67 -9.22
CA ILE A 156 -11.63 0.77 -8.51
C ILE A 156 -12.74 0.19 -9.40
N GLY A 157 -12.71 0.49 -10.71
CA GLY A 157 -13.67 -0.04 -11.67
C GLY A 157 -15.09 0.57 -11.59
N TRP A 158 -15.24 1.71 -10.92
CA TRP A 158 -16.54 2.30 -10.59
C TRP A 158 -17.13 3.25 -11.63
N LEU A 159 -16.35 3.74 -12.59
CA LEU A 159 -16.77 4.83 -13.48
C LEU A 159 -17.79 4.41 -14.57
N LYS A 160 -17.94 3.15 -14.84
CA LYS A 160 -18.87 2.71 -15.89
C LYS A 160 -20.35 2.72 -15.51
N PRO A 161 -20.77 2.53 -14.22
CA PRO A 161 -22.17 2.56 -13.81
C PRO A 161 -22.65 3.86 -13.19
N VAL A 162 -21.79 4.72 -12.66
CA VAL A 162 -22.19 5.85 -11.79
C VAL A 162 -22.49 7.14 -12.58
N LEU A 163 -21.80 7.38 -13.68
CA LEU A 163 -22.03 8.57 -14.51
C LEU A 163 -23.44 8.61 -15.16
N PRO A 164 -23.99 7.51 -15.69
CA PRO A 164 -25.37 7.51 -16.20
C PRO A 164 -26.41 7.81 -15.14
N ALA A 165 -26.29 7.21 -13.96
CA ALA A 165 -27.25 7.41 -12.86
C ALA A 165 -27.23 8.83 -12.28
N MET A 166 -26.08 9.50 -12.27
CA MET A 166 -25.98 10.90 -11.83
C MET A 166 -26.48 11.89 -12.89
N ALA A 167 -26.36 11.55 -14.17
CA ALA A 167 -26.91 12.38 -15.26
C ALA A 167 -28.43 12.33 -15.29
N GLU A 168 -29.06 11.18 -14.99
CA GLU A 168 -30.51 11.02 -14.89
C GLU A 168 -31.13 11.73 -13.67
N GLN A 169 -30.35 12.03 -12.64
CA GLN A 169 -30.79 12.77 -11.44
C GLN A 169 -30.61 14.30 -11.58
N ALA A 170 -30.00 14.77 -12.62
CA ALA A 170 -29.72 16.19 -12.87
C ALA A 170 -30.73 16.84 -13.87
N GLU A 171 -31.70 16.11 -14.40
CA GLU A 171 -32.87 16.57 -15.12
C GLU A 171 -34.11 16.68 -14.17
#